data_b9035503bf5f22a778a058351dd0d8c8
#
_entry.id   b9035503bf5f22a778a058351dd0d8c8
#
_cell.length_a   1.000
_cell.length_b   1.000
_cell.length_c   1.000
_cell.angle_alpha   90.00
_cell.angle_beta   90.00
_cell.angle_gamma   90.00
#
_symmetry.space_group_name_H-M   'P 1'
#
loop_
_entity.id
_entity.type
_entity.pdbx_description
1 polymer ?
#
loop_
_entity_poly.entity_id
_entity_poly.type
_entity_poly.pdbx_seq_one_letter_code
_entity_poly.pdbx_strand_id
1 'polypeptide(L)'
;MDYGKNYCPFPDIESVKEWLIEMKRQGEYLKTLHLSLKKEWYNMIESSIKTEEYREIKPFWCKRLIHDYDESMEEFGAIIFDDKNFKQYDVVKFSYGYTKRTMTFEIENISVGYGNKEWGAPDNIVFIIKLGKRVE
;
A
#
# COMPACT_ATOMS: atom_id res chain seq x y z
N MET A 1 -38.30 0.25 3.53
CA MET A 1 -37.66 1.55 3.67
C MET A 1 -36.77 1.84 2.50
N ASP A 2 -36.86 3.03 2.01
CA ASP A 2 -36.04 3.41 0.88
C ASP A 2 -34.71 3.98 1.36
N TYR A 3 -33.64 3.24 1.12
CA TYR A 3 -32.28 3.72 1.35
C TYR A 3 -31.74 4.47 0.12
N GLY A 4 -32.63 4.92 -0.75
CA GLY A 4 -32.24 5.68 -1.91
C GLY A 4 -31.59 7.00 -1.55
N LYS A 5 -31.61 7.89 -2.47
CA LYS A 5 -30.78 9.07 -2.60
C LYS A 5 -30.46 9.86 -1.34
N ASN A 6 -31.38 9.97 -0.40
CA ASN A 6 -31.23 10.88 0.73
C ASN A 6 -31.28 10.20 2.10
N TYR A 7 -31.39 8.89 2.13
CA TYR A 7 -31.46 8.20 3.41
C TYR A 7 -30.06 7.92 3.94
N CYS A 8 -29.82 8.35 5.18
CA CYS A 8 -28.60 8.03 5.91
C CYS A 8 -28.99 7.45 7.25
N PRO A 9 -28.57 6.20 7.58
CA PRO A 9 -28.91 5.58 8.86
C PRO A 9 -28.16 6.15 10.05
N PHE A 10 -27.22 7.07 9.81
CA PHE A 10 -26.37 7.63 10.84
C PHE A 10 -26.82 9.03 11.23
N PRO A 11 -26.81 9.39 12.53
CA PRO A 11 -27.27 10.69 12.98
C PRO A 11 -26.34 11.85 12.62
N ASP A 12 -25.06 11.59 12.35
CA ASP A 12 -24.08 12.63 12.09
C ASP A 12 -22.84 12.07 11.38
N ILE A 13 -21.95 12.99 10.98
CA ILE A 13 -20.72 12.63 10.28
C ILE A 13 -19.77 11.81 11.15
N GLU A 14 -19.70 12.10 12.44
CA GLU A 14 -18.80 11.35 13.33
C GLU A 14 -19.20 9.89 13.42
N SER A 15 -20.49 9.59 13.48
CA SER A 15 -20.99 8.22 13.46
C SER A 15 -20.64 7.50 12.17
N VAL A 16 -20.71 8.18 11.03
CA VAL A 16 -20.29 7.62 9.74
C VAL A 16 -18.81 7.31 9.74
N LYS A 17 -17.99 8.23 10.24
CA LYS A 17 -16.54 8.03 10.32
C LYS A 17 -16.19 6.84 11.20
N GLU A 18 -16.82 6.72 12.36
CA GLU A 18 -16.61 5.59 13.27
C GLU A 18 -16.99 4.27 12.62
N TRP A 19 -18.11 4.24 11.92
CA TRP A 19 -18.57 3.06 11.21
C TRP A 19 -17.56 2.64 10.12
N LEU A 20 -17.07 3.61 9.34
CA LEU A 20 -16.08 3.34 8.29
C LEU A 20 -14.77 2.81 8.88
N ILE A 21 -14.32 3.37 9.99
CA ILE A 21 -13.10 2.90 10.67
C ILE A 21 -13.30 1.46 11.13
N GLU A 22 -14.44 1.14 11.72
CA GLU A 22 -14.73 -0.21 12.18
C GLU A 22 -14.82 -1.20 11.03
N MET A 23 -15.46 -0.83 9.91
CA MET A 23 -15.54 -1.66 8.72
C MET A 23 -14.16 -1.92 8.14
N LYS A 24 -13.29 -0.91 8.10
CA LYS A 24 -11.90 -1.07 7.67
C LYS A 24 -11.12 -1.97 8.62
N ARG A 25 -11.32 -1.82 9.91
CA ARG A 25 -10.67 -2.66 10.93
C ARG A 25 -11.04 -4.13 10.77
N GLN A 26 -12.28 -4.41 10.37
CA GLN A 26 -12.75 -5.76 10.11
C GLN A 26 -12.25 -6.30 8.77
N GLY A 27 -11.62 -5.47 7.95
CA GLY A 27 -11.06 -5.88 6.66
C GLY A 27 -12.05 -6.00 5.52
N GLU A 28 -13.32 -5.64 5.73
CA GLU A 28 -14.36 -5.81 4.71
C GLU A 28 -14.17 -4.92 3.49
N TYR A 29 -13.60 -3.74 3.67
CA TYR A 29 -13.39 -2.76 2.59
C TYR A 29 -11.94 -2.37 2.39
N LEU A 30 -11.01 -3.02 3.09
CA LEU A 30 -9.60 -2.72 2.95
C LEU A 30 -9.03 -3.32 1.67
N LYS A 31 -8.40 -2.49 0.87
CA LYS A 31 -7.54 -2.96 -0.21
C LYS A 31 -6.16 -3.19 0.38
N THR A 32 -5.75 -4.43 0.43
CA THR A 32 -4.52 -4.84 1.08
C THR A 32 -3.49 -5.28 0.05
N LEU A 33 -2.30 -4.68 0.14
CA LEU A 33 -1.14 -5.13 -0.63
C LEU A 33 -0.36 -6.12 0.25
N HIS A 34 -0.17 -7.34 -0.25
CA HIS A 34 0.55 -8.38 0.48
C HIS A 34 1.99 -8.48 -0.01
N LEU A 35 2.95 -8.34 0.89
CA LEU A 35 4.37 -8.44 0.57
C LEU A 35 5.09 -9.31 1.60
N SER A 36 5.96 -10.20 1.12
CA SER A 36 6.84 -10.94 2.01
C SER A 36 8.18 -10.22 2.11
N LEU A 37 8.79 -10.26 3.28
CA LEU A 37 10.05 -9.59 3.55
C LEU A 37 11.09 -10.57 4.09
N LYS A 38 12.35 -10.33 3.76
CA LYS A 38 13.47 -10.98 4.45
C LYS A 38 13.46 -10.53 5.92
N LYS A 39 14.00 -11.38 6.77
CA LYS A 39 14.00 -11.15 8.23
C LYS A 39 14.54 -9.78 8.62
N GLU A 40 15.66 -9.37 8.03
CA GLU A 40 16.30 -8.10 8.39
C GLU A 40 15.40 -6.90 8.11
N TRP A 41 14.74 -6.88 6.95
CA TRP A 41 13.86 -5.77 6.56
C TRP A 41 12.58 -5.77 7.38
N TYR A 42 12.02 -6.95 7.64
CA TYR A 42 10.85 -7.09 8.51
C TYR A 42 11.12 -6.50 9.89
N ASN A 43 12.25 -6.89 10.48
CA ASN A 43 12.62 -6.43 11.81
C ASN A 43 12.88 -4.92 11.85
N MET A 44 13.46 -4.34 10.80
CA MET A 44 13.69 -2.91 10.72
C MET A 44 12.38 -2.12 10.59
N ILE A 45 11.41 -2.64 9.88
CA ILE A 45 10.08 -2.02 9.78
C ILE A 45 9.35 -2.14 11.12
N GLU A 46 9.39 -3.31 11.73
CA GLU A 46 8.74 -3.55 13.02
C GLU A 46 9.27 -2.62 14.10
N SER A 47 10.57 -2.34 14.09
CA SER A 47 11.21 -1.44 15.05
C SER A 47 11.16 0.04 14.66
N SER A 48 10.48 0.39 13.58
CA SER A 48 10.33 1.75 13.08
C SER A 48 11.62 2.41 12.58
N ILE A 49 12.67 1.63 12.35
CA ILE A 49 13.91 2.12 11.74
C ILE A 49 13.70 2.36 10.25
N LYS A 50 13.01 1.41 9.59
CA LYS A 50 12.73 1.47 8.16
C LYS A 50 11.26 1.86 7.97
N THR A 51 11.01 2.95 7.23
CA THR A 51 9.67 3.50 7.02
C THR A 51 9.20 3.44 5.57
N GLU A 52 9.98 2.84 4.70
CA GLU A 52 9.64 2.64 3.30
C GLU A 52 10.02 1.23 2.88
N GLU A 53 9.24 0.66 1.97
CA GLU A 53 9.58 -0.60 1.33
C GLU A 53 9.73 -0.36 -0.17
N TYR A 54 10.61 -1.13 -0.80
CA TYR A 54 10.99 -0.92 -2.19
C TYR A 54 10.72 -2.17 -3.01
N ARG A 55 10.32 -1.95 -4.27
CA ARG A 55 10.18 -3.03 -5.26
C ARG A 55 10.74 -2.56 -6.60
N GLU A 56 11.35 -3.48 -7.31
CA GLU A 56 11.92 -3.20 -8.62
C GLU A 56 10.83 -2.81 -9.61
N ILE A 57 11.18 -1.93 -10.54
CA ILE A 57 10.28 -1.57 -11.64
C ILE A 57 10.41 -2.64 -12.71
N LYS A 58 9.52 -3.62 -12.64
CA LYS A 58 9.44 -4.73 -13.59
C LYS A 58 7.98 -5.15 -13.75
N PRO A 59 7.66 -5.88 -14.84
CA PRO A 59 6.25 -6.21 -15.16
C PRO A 59 5.44 -6.77 -14.00
N PHE A 60 6.02 -7.66 -13.20
CA PHE A 60 5.33 -8.24 -12.06
C PHE A 60 4.81 -7.18 -11.09
N TRP A 61 5.65 -6.22 -10.71
CA TRP A 61 5.26 -5.17 -9.77
C TRP A 61 4.44 -4.08 -10.43
N CYS A 62 4.69 -3.80 -11.70
CA CYS A 62 3.90 -2.83 -12.45
C CYS A 62 2.43 -3.26 -12.54
N LYS A 63 2.18 -4.53 -12.78
CA LYS A 63 0.81 -5.07 -12.81
C LYS A 63 0.10 -4.92 -11.47
N ARG A 64 0.84 -5.01 -10.38
CA ARG A 64 0.29 -4.91 -9.02
C ARG A 64 0.07 -3.48 -8.55
N LEU A 65 0.90 -2.55 -9.01
CA LEU A 65 0.95 -1.20 -8.46
C LEU A 65 0.42 -0.12 -9.39
N ILE A 66 0.30 -0.40 -10.68
CA ILE A 66 -0.11 0.59 -11.68
C ILE A 66 -1.44 0.19 -12.32
N HIS A 67 -2.37 1.17 -12.42
CA HIS A 67 -3.63 0.97 -13.13
C HIS A 67 -3.40 0.76 -14.63
N ASP A 68 -4.17 -0.16 -15.20
CA ASP A 68 -4.21 -0.37 -16.65
C ASP A 68 -2.83 -0.59 -17.28
N TYR A 69 -1.91 -1.20 -16.51
CA TYR A 69 -0.59 -1.51 -17.01
C TYR A 69 -0.67 -2.57 -18.13
N ASP A 70 0.00 -2.27 -19.24
CA ASP A 70 0.15 -3.16 -20.39
C ASP A 70 1.63 -3.23 -20.74
N GLU A 71 2.17 -4.44 -20.82
CA GLU A 71 3.59 -4.68 -21.15
C GLU A 71 3.98 -4.14 -22.52
N SER A 72 3.01 -3.94 -23.44
CA SER A 72 3.25 -3.39 -24.76
C SER A 72 3.38 -1.87 -24.80
N MET A 73 3.22 -1.19 -23.68
CA MET A 73 3.28 0.27 -23.61
C MET A 73 4.69 0.79 -23.84
N GLU A 74 4.87 1.59 -24.88
CA GLU A 74 6.15 2.23 -25.22
C GLU A 74 6.47 3.41 -24.29
N GLU A 75 5.45 4.08 -23.76
CA GLU A 75 5.61 5.25 -22.88
C GLU A 75 5.58 4.87 -21.41
N PHE A 76 6.13 3.74 -21.08
CA PHE A 76 6.12 3.19 -19.75
C PHE A 76 6.65 4.17 -18.68
N GLY A 77 7.74 4.85 -18.98
CA GLY A 77 8.34 5.80 -18.05
C GLY A 77 7.42 6.95 -17.69
N ALA A 78 6.65 7.47 -18.64
CA ALA A 78 5.71 8.56 -18.40
C ALA A 78 4.56 8.12 -17.47
N ILE A 79 4.09 6.88 -17.63
CA ILE A 79 3.02 6.32 -16.81
C ILE A 79 3.49 6.16 -15.36
N ILE A 80 4.70 5.67 -15.15
CA ILE A 80 5.25 5.43 -13.81
C ILE A 80 5.37 6.73 -13.02
N PHE A 81 5.71 7.84 -13.67
CA PHE A 81 5.90 9.11 -12.99
C PHE A 81 4.61 9.91 -12.77
N ASP A 82 3.46 9.38 -13.18
CA ASP A 82 2.18 10.01 -12.93
C ASP A 82 1.51 9.34 -11.72
N ASP A 83 1.44 10.05 -10.59
CA ASP A 83 0.86 9.56 -9.34
C ASP A 83 -0.57 9.05 -9.49
N LYS A 84 -1.30 9.55 -10.47
CA LYS A 84 -2.69 9.15 -10.72
C LYS A 84 -2.82 7.72 -11.23
N ASN A 85 -1.73 7.16 -11.74
CA ASN A 85 -1.74 5.82 -12.29
C ASN A 85 -1.47 4.73 -11.25
N PHE A 86 -1.12 5.09 -10.03
CA PHE A 86 -0.92 4.10 -8.98
C PHE A 86 -2.24 3.60 -8.42
N LYS A 87 -2.33 2.29 -8.22
CA LYS A 87 -3.50 1.69 -7.58
C LYS A 87 -3.58 2.17 -6.14
N GLN A 88 -4.81 2.38 -5.68
CA GLN A 88 -5.07 2.83 -4.32
C GLN A 88 -5.18 1.63 -3.38
N TYR A 89 -4.13 1.38 -2.63
CA TYR A 89 -4.15 0.40 -1.54
C TYR A 89 -4.31 1.14 -0.22
N ASP A 90 -5.10 0.59 0.69
CA ASP A 90 -5.29 1.18 2.02
C ASP A 90 -4.17 0.80 2.97
N VAL A 91 -3.77 -0.47 2.95
CA VAL A 91 -2.77 -1.01 3.85
C VAL A 91 -1.85 -1.98 3.13
N VAL A 92 -0.67 -2.18 3.71
CA VAL A 92 0.25 -3.23 3.31
C VAL A 92 0.43 -4.21 4.46
N LYS A 93 0.28 -5.49 4.14
CA LYS A 93 0.49 -6.58 5.09
C LYS A 93 1.79 -7.27 4.75
N PHE A 94 2.75 -7.19 5.66
CA PHE A 94 4.05 -7.82 5.51
C PHE A 94 4.06 -9.18 6.19
N SER A 95 4.64 -10.16 5.51
CA SER A 95 4.91 -11.47 6.08
C SER A 95 6.40 -11.61 6.40
N TYR A 96 6.71 -12.21 7.53
CA TYR A 96 8.08 -12.55 7.93
C TYR A 96 8.53 -13.77 7.13
N GLY A 97 9.14 -13.51 5.97
CA GLY A 97 9.43 -14.56 5.00
C GLY A 97 8.14 -15.28 4.57
N TYR A 98 8.18 -16.59 4.56
CA TYR A 98 7.03 -17.43 4.23
C TYR A 98 6.35 -17.99 5.46
N THR A 99 6.44 -17.30 6.59
CA THR A 99 5.81 -17.70 7.84
C THR A 99 4.43 -17.06 7.99
N LYS A 100 3.72 -17.44 9.04
CA LYS A 100 2.42 -16.86 9.38
C LYS A 100 2.53 -15.58 10.18
N ARG A 101 3.75 -15.20 10.58
CA ARG A 101 3.96 -13.95 11.30
C ARG A 101 3.81 -12.76 10.35
N THR A 102 2.93 -11.86 10.70
CA THR A 102 2.61 -10.69 9.85
C THR A 102 2.51 -9.42 10.67
N MET A 103 2.59 -8.29 9.97
CA MET A 103 2.28 -6.98 10.50
C MET A 103 1.66 -6.15 9.39
N THR A 104 0.76 -5.23 9.75
CA THR A 104 0.02 -4.43 8.78
C THR A 104 0.20 -2.95 9.08
N PHE A 105 0.47 -2.18 8.05
CA PHE A 105 0.66 -0.73 8.12
C PHE A 105 -0.26 -0.02 7.14
N GLU A 106 -0.67 1.18 7.47
CA GLU A 106 -1.29 2.07 6.50
C GLU A 106 -0.26 2.42 5.43
N ILE A 107 -0.71 2.60 4.20
CA ILE A 107 0.13 3.11 3.12
C ILE A 107 -0.09 4.61 3.02
N GLU A 108 0.95 5.38 3.27
CA GLU A 108 0.88 6.83 3.13
C GLU A 108 0.85 7.24 1.67
N ASN A 109 1.76 6.70 0.86
CA ASN A 109 1.71 6.82 -0.60
C ASN A 109 2.57 5.76 -1.28
N ILE A 110 2.39 5.63 -2.59
CA ILE A 110 3.24 4.83 -3.46
C ILE A 110 3.78 5.78 -4.51
N SER A 111 5.08 5.77 -4.72
CA SER A 111 5.77 6.65 -5.67
C SER A 111 6.91 5.92 -6.35
N VAL A 112 7.63 6.65 -7.19
CA VAL A 112 8.83 6.15 -7.87
C VAL A 112 9.97 7.10 -7.61
N GLY A 113 11.13 6.57 -7.29
CA GLY A 113 12.31 7.38 -7.02
C GLY A 113 13.46 6.55 -6.51
N TYR A 114 14.46 7.22 -5.95
CA TYR A 114 15.59 6.57 -5.30
C TYR A 114 15.24 6.32 -3.84
N GLY A 115 15.41 5.07 -3.42
CA GLY A 115 15.18 4.71 -2.03
C GLY A 115 16.43 4.89 -1.17
N ASN A 116 16.30 4.59 0.10
CA ASN A 116 17.41 4.62 1.06
C ASN A 116 18.19 3.30 0.97
N LYS A 117 19.46 3.39 0.64
CA LYS A 117 20.31 2.21 0.51
C LYS A 117 20.45 1.42 1.81
N GLU A 118 20.42 2.10 2.95
CA GLU A 118 20.47 1.46 4.26
C GLU A 118 19.25 0.60 4.54
N TRP A 119 18.17 0.83 3.81
CA TRP A 119 16.92 0.08 3.91
C TRP A 119 16.73 -0.92 2.76
N GLY A 120 17.79 -1.17 1.99
CA GLY A 120 17.77 -2.17 0.94
C GLY A 120 17.50 -1.65 -0.47
N ALA A 121 17.44 -0.34 -0.67
CA ALA A 121 17.23 0.20 -2.01
C ALA A 121 18.49 0.04 -2.86
N PRO A 122 18.33 -0.37 -4.14
CA PRO A 122 19.45 -0.39 -5.08
C PRO A 122 19.78 1.02 -5.56
N ASP A 123 20.81 1.14 -6.39
CA ASP A 123 21.21 2.41 -7.00
C ASP A 123 20.28 2.89 -8.11
N ASN A 124 19.23 2.16 -8.38
CA ASN A 124 18.27 2.44 -9.45
C ASN A 124 16.97 3.02 -8.87
N ILE A 125 16.20 3.64 -9.75
CA ILE A 125 14.83 4.04 -9.45
C ILE A 125 14.00 2.80 -9.14
N VAL A 126 13.20 2.86 -8.09
CA VAL A 126 12.32 1.76 -7.62
C VAL A 126 10.94 2.29 -7.27
N PHE A 127 9.98 1.37 -7.14
CA PHE A 127 8.72 1.71 -6.47
C PHE A 127 9.01 1.89 -4.99
N ILE A 128 8.46 2.97 -4.43
CA ILE A 128 8.58 3.31 -3.01
C ILE A 128 7.21 3.26 -2.37
N ILE A 129 7.04 2.37 -1.42
CA ILE A 129 5.82 2.24 -0.63
C ILE A 129 6.11 2.90 0.71
N LYS A 130 5.58 4.10 0.90
CA LYS A 130 5.78 4.85 2.13
C LYS A 130 4.77 4.44 3.17
N LEU A 131 5.25 4.03 4.32
CA LEU A 131 4.44 3.48 5.40
C LEU A 131 3.91 4.58 6.30
N GLY A 132 2.65 4.43 6.67
CA GLY A 132 2.06 5.25 7.70
C GLY A 132 2.05 4.52 9.03
N LYS A 133 0.93 4.60 9.74
CA LYS A 133 0.76 4.02 11.05
C LYS A 133 0.60 2.50 10.98
N ARG A 134 1.18 1.79 11.97
CA ARG A 134 0.92 0.35 12.13
C ARG A 134 -0.50 0.15 12.65
N VAL A 135 -1.25 -0.77 12.04
CA VAL A 135 -2.65 -1.04 12.40
C VAL A 135 -2.88 -2.45 12.93
N GLU A 136 -1.91 -3.36 12.71
CA GLU A 136 -1.97 -4.72 13.29
C GLU A 136 -0.59 -5.22 13.67
#